data_4b04154a6bb3afe77026cbf3c33a291d
#
_entry.id   4b04154a6bb3afe77026cbf3c33a291d
#
_cell.length_a   1.000
_cell.length_b   1.000
_cell.length_c   1.000
_cell.angle_alpha   90.00
_cell.angle_beta   90.00
_cell.angle_gamma   90.00
#
_symmetry.space_group_name_H-M   'P 1'
#
loop_
_entity.id
_entity.type
_entity.pdbx_description
1 polymer ?
#
loop_
_entity_poly.entity_id
_entity_poly.type
_entity_poly.pdbx_seq_one_letter_code
_entity_poly.pdbx_strand_id
1 'polypeptide(L)'
;FKSPKGETVHALKDLNFTIKKGELLTVLGPSGCGKTTLLNIAAGFIRPTSGTITLGNNEINGPGVDRGMVFQQGALFEWLTVNENVNFGLRMKKESPDVSTNKVEEWLEIVGLKGFGNTPTYQLSGGMQQRVALARCLINDPDLILMDEPLGALDALTREKMQSLVLKIWKETGKTIILITHSVEE
;
A
#
# COMPACT_ATOMS: atom_id res chain seq x y z
N PHE A 1 -18.83 7.21 -12.22
CA PHE A 1 -19.73 7.06 -11.05
C PHE A 1 -21.05 7.75 -11.30
N LYS A 2 -22.12 7.31 -10.62
CA LYS A 2 -23.40 8.04 -10.60
C LYS A 2 -23.50 8.80 -9.26
N SER A 3 -23.81 10.10 -9.34
CA SER A 3 -24.11 10.91 -8.15
C SER A 3 -25.44 10.45 -7.51
N PRO A 4 -25.70 10.81 -6.23
CA PRO A 4 -27.02 10.56 -5.61
C PRO A 4 -28.20 11.15 -6.40
N LYS A 5 -27.93 12.16 -7.25
CA LYS A 5 -28.92 12.80 -8.16
C LYS A 5 -29.04 12.11 -9.54
N GLY A 6 -28.31 11.00 -9.75
CA GLY A 6 -28.32 10.25 -11.01
C GLY A 6 -27.42 10.81 -12.12
N GLU A 7 -26.69 11.89 -11.86
CA GLU A 7 -25.75 12.49 -12.81
C GLU A 7 -24.48 11.66 -12.95
N THR A 8 -23.91 11.58 -14.16
CA THR A 8 -22.64 10.89 -14.40
C THR A 8 -21.48 11.76 -13.92
N VAL A 9 -20.70 11.26 -12.98
CA VAL A 9 -19.45 11.90 -12.51
C VAL A 9 -18.27 11.20 -13.14
N HIS A 10 -17.49 11.94 -13.96
CA HIS A 10 -16.23 11.48 -14.53
C HIS A 10 -15.12 11.71 -13.50
N ALA A 11 -14.69 10.66 -12.80
CA ALA A 11 -13.59 10.75 -11.83
C ALA A 11 -12.22 10.84 -12.47
N LEU A 12 -12.04 10.15 -13.60
CA LEU A 12 -10.82 10.19 -14.42
C LEU A 12 -11.24 10.32 -15.88
N LYS A 13 -10.51 11.13 -16.66
CA LYS A 13 -10.76 11.31 -18.10
C LYS A 13 -9.44 11.45 -18.84
N ASP A 14 -9.28 10.69 -19.93
CA ASP A 14 -8.16 10.78 -20.87
C ASP A 14 -6.77 10.68 -20.19
N LEU A 15 -6.65 9.78 -19.21
CA LEU A 15 -5.43 9.57 -18.46
C LEU A 15 -4.55 8.56 -19.20
N ASN A 16 -3.40 9.01 -19.71
CA ASN A 16 -2.44 8.18 -20.43
C ASN A 16 -1.03 8.45 -19.90
N PHE A 17 -0.42 7.48 -19.24
CA PHE A 17 0.97 7.55 -18.79
C PHE A 17 1.54 6.15 -18.57
N THR A 18 2.86 6.08 -18.50
CA THR A 18 3.60 4.84 -18.24
C THR A 18 4.56 5.08 -17.07
N ILE A 19 4.60 4.12 -16.15
CA ILE A 19 5.55 4.09 -15.04
C ILE A 19 6.57 2.99 -15.34
N LYS A 20 7.85 3.31 -15.29
CA LYS A 20 8.92 2.32 -15.47
C LYS A 20 9.07 1.49 -14.21
N LYS A 21 9.53 0.25 -14.39
CA LYS A 21 9.87 -0.62 -13.26
C LYS A 21 10.90 0.07 -12.36
N GLY A 22 10.64 0.06 -11.05
CA GLY A 22 11.50 0.68 -10.04
C GLY A 22 11.29 2.19 -9.85
N GLU A 23 10.37 2.83 -10.58
CA GLU A 23 10.04 4.24 -10.34
C GLU A 23 9.17 4.40 -9.09
N LEU A 24 9.36 5.52 -8.41
CA LEU A 24 8.44 6.04 -7.40
C LEU A 24 7.68 7.22 -8.02
N LEU A 25 6.39 7.03 -8.24
CA LEU A 25 5.48 8.07 -8.73
C LEU A 25 4.67 8.64 -7.57
N THR A 26 4.77 9.94 -7.34
CA THR A 26 3.89 10.66 -6.42
C THR A 26 2.78 11.36 -7.17
N VAL A 27 1.53 11.10 -6.78
CA VAL A 27 0.34 11.74 -7.35
C VAL A 27 -0.20 12.74 -6.33
N LEU A 28 -0.03 14.01 -6.62
CA LEU A 28 -0.45 15.13 -5.77
C LEU A 28 -1.74 15.76 -6.31
N GLY A 29 -2.62 16.16 -5.42
CA GLY A 29 -3.83 16.90 -5.79
C GLY A 29 -4.84 17.05 -4.65
N PRO A 30 -5.84 17.93 -4.79
CA PRO A 30 -6.85 18.15 -3.77
C PRO A 30 -7.72 16.92 -3.53
N SER A 31 -8.42 16.88 -2.38
CA SER A 31 -9.38 15.82 -2.10
C SER A 31 -10.49 15.79 -3.15
N GLY A 32 -10.92 14.59 -3.55
CA GLY A 32 -11.99 14.40 -4.52
C GLY A 32 -11.60 14.51 -6.00
N CYS A 33 -10.33 14.80 -6.36
CA CYS A 33 -9.90 14.90 -7.76
C CYS A 33 -9.67 13.55 -8.48
N GLY A 34 -9.96 12.40 -7.85
CA GLY A 34 -9.88 11.09 -8.48
C GLY A 34 -8.64 10.24 -8.12
N LYS A 35 -7.74 10.71 -7.25
CA LYS A 35 -6.50 9.99 -6.88
C LYS A 35 -6.77 8.57 -6.37
N THR A 36 -7.64 8.43 -5.38
CA THR A 36 -8.03 7.12 -4.82
C THR A 36 -8.71 6.25 -5.88
N THR A 37 -9.46 6.85 -6.82
CA THR A 37 -10.04 6.11 -7.96
C THR A 37 -8.94 5.52 -8.85
N LEU A 38 -7.89 6.29 -9.12
CA LEU A 38 -6.73 5.82 -9.88
C LEU A 38 -6.07 4.63 -9.18
N LEU A 39 -5.81 4.73 -7.87
CA LEU A 39 -5.24 3.62 -7.11
C LEU A 39 -6.14 2.38 -7.10
N ASN A 40 -7.44 2.56 -6.93
CA ASN A 40 -8.39 1.45 -6.93
C ASN A 40 -8.46 0.74 -8.29
N ILE A 41 -8.29 1.48 -9.39
CA ILE A 41 -8.18 0.88 -10.74
C ILE A 41 -6.84 0.13 -10.85
N ALA A 42 -5.73 0.72 -10.41
CA ALA A 42 -4.42 0.08 -10.43
C ALA A 42 -4.36 -1.16 -9.52
N ALA A 43 -5.08 -1.16 -8.39
CA ALA A 43 -5.24 -2.33 -7.52
C ALA A 43 -6.14 -3.43 -8.10
N GLY A 44 -6.96 -3.08 -9.13
CA GLY A 44 -7.94 -3.97 -9.70
C GLY A 44 -9.25 -4.07 -8.91
N PHE A 45 -9.49 -3.16 -7.95
CA PHE A 45 -10.75 -3.12 -7.19
C PHE A 45 -11.90 -2.52 -8.00
N ILE A 46 -11.57 -1.65 -8.96
CA ILE A 46 -12.54 -1.02 -9.87
C ILE A 46 -12.05 -1.22 -11.30
N ARG A 47 -12.94 -1.64 -12.19
CA ARG A 47 -12.64 -1.68 -13.63
C ARG A 47 -12.83 -0.30 -14.25
N PRO A 48 -11.93 0.14 -15.15
CA PRO A 48 -12.14 1.38 -15.90
C PRO A 48 -13.38 1.24 -16.78
N THR A 49 -14.12 2.33 -17.00
CA THR A 49 -15.29 2.35 -17.90
C THR A 49 -14.86 2.24 -19.38
N SER A 50 -13.68 2.74 -19.70
CA SER A 50 -13.04 2.65 -21.02
C SER A 50 -11.52 2.69 -20.85
N GLY A 51 -10.78 2.22 -21.84
CA GLY A 51 -9.33 2.08 -21.79
C GLY A 51 -8.89 0.85 -21.02
N THR A 52 -7.59 0.68 -20.86
CA THR A 52 -6.95 -0.47 -20.21
C THR A 52 -5.85 0.00 -19.27
N ILE A 53 -5.57 -0.82 -18.26
CA ILE A 53 -4.40 -0.67 -17.39
C ILE A 53 -3.65 -2.00 -17.37
N THR A 54 -2.33 -1.93 -17.45
CA THR A 54 -1.46 -3.12 -17.48
C THR A 54 -0.38 -3.03 -16.43
N LEU A 55 0.03 -4.17 -15.90
CA LEU A 55 1.25 -4.35 -15.13
C LEU A 55 2.19 -5.29 -15.89
N GLY A 56 3.30 -4.75 -16.37
CA GLY A 56 4.11 -5.43 -17.37
C GLY A 56 3.29 -5.70 -18.64
N ASN A 57 3.22 -6.96 -19.06
CA ASN A 57 2.46 -7.40 -20.24
C ASN A 57 1.03 -7.87 -19.90
N ASN A 58 0.63 -7.85 -18.65
CA ASN A 58 -0.66 -8.38 -18.21
C ASN A 58 -1.66 -7.26 -17.94
N GLU A 59 -2.86 -7.39 -18.50
CA GLU A 59 -3.96 -6.49 -18.19
C GLU A 59 -4.50 -6.73 -16.77
N ILE A 60 -4.76 -5.64 -16.04
CA ILE A 60 -5.32 -5.67 -14.69
C ILE A 60 -6.85 -5.83 -14.78
N ASN A 61 -7.34 -7.04 -14.54
CA ASN A 61 -8.77 -7.37 -14.59
C ASN A 61 -9.40 -7.58 -13.22
N GLY A 62 -8.60 -7.54 -12.15
CA GLY A 62 -9.02 -7.74 -10.76
C GLY A 62 -7.85 -7.62 -9.78
N PRO A 63 -8.10 -7.78 -8.47
CA PRO A 63 -7.04 -7.84 -7.47
C PRO A 63 -6.04 -8.96 -7.76
N GLY A 64 -4.75 -8.73 -7.43
CA GLY A 64 -3.69 -9.70 -7.69
C GLY A 64 -2.61 -9.66 -6.62
N VAL A 65 -1.87 -10.77 -6.48
CA VAL A 65 -0.76 -10.92 -5.53
C VAL A 65 0.50 -10.14 -5.95
N ASP A 66 0.57 -9.74 -7.20
CA ASP A 66 1.60 -8.91 -7.83
C ASP A 66 1.51 -7.43 -7.41
N ARG A 67 0.44 -7.05 -6.71
CA ARG A 67 0.17 -5.69 -6.24
C ARG A 67 -0.09 -5.67 -4.74
N GLY A 68 0.58 -4.75 -4.05
CA GLY A 68 0.36 -4.50 -2.63
C GLY A 68 -0.33 -3.15 -2.41
N MET A 69 -1.24 -3.07 -1.45
CA MET A 69 -1.95 -1.84 -1.09
C MET A 69 -1.68 -1.47 0.36
N VAL A 70 -1.29 -0.21 0.59
CA VAL A 70 -1.17 0.41 1.91
C VAL A 70 -2.21 1.53 1.98
N PHE A 71 -3.18 1.38 2.86
CA PHE A 71 -4.28 2.34 3.02
C PHE A 71 -3.92 3.46 4.00
N GLN A 72 -4.62 4.57 3.92
CA GLN A 72 -4.46 5.73 4.80
C GLN A 72 -4.60 5.37 6.29
N GLN A 73 -5.59 4.58 6.64
CA GLN A 73 -5.68 3.94 7.95
C GLN A 73 -5.19 2.50 7.77
N GLY A 74 -4.14 2.08 8.47
CA GLY A 74 -3.39 0.83 8.26
C GLY A 74 -4.19 -0.45 7.90
N ALA A 75 -5.51 -0.42 8.01
CA ALA A 75 -6.46 -1.48 7.65
C ALA A 75 -5.98 -2.86 8.14
N LEU A 76 -5.48 -2.90 9.38
CA LEU A 76 -5.02 -4.12 10.02
C LEU A 76 -6.21 -4.99 10.46
N PHE A 77 -5.99 -6.27 10.51
CA PHE A 77 -6.92 -7.21 11.13
C PHE A 77 -6.83 -7.03 12.64
N GLU A 78 -7.84 -6.39 13.25
CA GLU A 78 -7.82 -6.01 14.67
C GLU A 78 -7.81 -7.21 15.63
N TRP A 79 -8.32 -8.35 15.17
CA TRP A 79 -8.34 -9.61 15.91
C TRP A 79 -7.06 -10.44 15.81
N LEU A 80 -6.05 -9.95 15.08
CA LEU A 80 -4.76 -10.57 14.90
C LEU A 80 -3.66 -9.76 15.58
N THR A 81 -2.61 -10.44 16.03
CA THR A 81 -1.36 -9.84 16.48
C THR A 81 -0.57 -9.22 15.33
N VAL A 82 0.50 -8.51 15.64
CA VAL A 82 1.43 -7.94 14.64
C VAL A 82 2.02 -9.06 13.77
N ASN A 83 2.55 -10.13 14.36
CA ASN A 83 3.08 -11.27 13.63
C ASN A 83 2.04 -11.88 12.67
N GLU A 84 0.83 -12.11 13.17
CA GLU A 84 -0.24 -12.72 12.38
C GLU A 84 -0.70 -11.81 11.23
N ASN A 85 -0.74 -10.49 11.45
CA ASN A 85 -1.02 -9.52 10.38
C ASN A 85 0.03 -9.58 9.29
N VAL A 86 1.31 -9.50 9.65
CA VAL A 86 2.42 -9.52 8.68
C VAL A 86 2.46 -10.87 7.94
N ASN A 87 2.29 -11.97 8.69
CA ASN A 87 2.33 -13.33 8.14
C ASN A 87 1.10 -13.73 7.31
N PHE A 88 0.04 -12.93 7.34
CA PHE A 88 -1.25 -13.32 6.77
C PHE A 88 -1.16 -13.77 5.30
N GLY A 89 -0.47 -13.00 4.46
CA GLY A 89 -0.31 -13.33 3.04
C GLY A 89 0.51 -14.60 2.80
N LEU A 90 1.57 -14.81 3.56
CA LEU A 90 2.40 -16.03 3.46
C LEU A 90 1.61 -17.28 3.87
N ARG A 91 0.77 -17.17 4.92
CA ARG A 91 -0.15 -18.25 5.31
C ARG A 91 -1.13 -18.61 4.20
N MET A 92 -1.66 -17.60 3.48
CA MET A 92 -2.55 -17.86 2.32
C MET A 92 -1.81 -18.54 1.17
N LYS A 93 -0.53 -18.26 0.98
CA LYS A 93 0.36 -18.93 0.02
C LYS A 93 0.80 -20.33 0.50
N LYS A 94 0.43 -20.74 1.71
CA LYS A 94 0.86 -22.01 2.35
C LYS A 94 2.39 -22.14 2.46
N GLU A 95 3.07 -21.01 2.70
CA GLU A 95 4.51 -21.01 2.99
C GLU A 95 4.79 -21.84 4.25
N SER A 96 5.96 -22.49 4.32
CA SER A 96 6.32 -23.28 5.51
C SER A 96 6.44 -22.39 6.75
N PRO A 97 6.07 -22.88 7.95
CA PRO A 97 6.12 -22.08 9.19
C PRO A 97 7.50 -21.49 9.50
N ASP A 98 8.58 -22.26 9.28
CA ASP A 98 9.95 -21.81 9.55
C ASP A 98 10.36 -20.65 8.64
N VAL A 99 10.06 -20.76 7.34
CA VAL A 99 10.37 -19.71 6.35
C VAL A 99 9.54 -18.45 6.63
N SER A 100 8.25 -18.63 6.94
CA SER A 100 7.37 -17.49 7.21
C SER A 100 7.74 -16.75 8.49
N THR A 101 8.13 -17.47 9.56
CA THR A 101 8.57 -16.86 10.83
C THR A 101 9.82 -16.00 10.62
N ASN A 102 10.83 -16.53 9.95
CA ASN A 102 12.07 -15.79 9.69
C ASN A 102 11.81 -14.53 8.86
N LYS A 103 10.99 -14.62 7.81
CA LYS A 103 10.60 -13.46 6.99
C LYS A 103 9.85 -12.40 7.80
N VAL A 104 8.95 -12.82 8.70
CA VAL A 104 8.20 -11.90 9.56
C VAL A 104 9.14 -11.16 10.50
N GLU A 105 10.07 -11.86 11.15
CA GLU A 105 11.04 -11.25 12.06
C GLU A 105 11.93 -10.24 11.32
N GLU A 106 12.41 -10.59 10.13
CA GLU A 106 13.20 -9.70 9.28
C GLU A 106 12.41 -8.42 8.92
N TRP A 107 11.18 -8.54 8.46
CA TRP A 107 10.36 -7.39 8.13
C TRP A 107 10.01 -6.54 9.33
N LEU A 108 9.77 -7.13 10.50
CA LEU A 108 9.55 -6.39 11.73
C LEU A 108 10.81 -5.62 12.18
N GLU A 109 11.99 -6.16 11.94
CA GLU A 109 13.24 -5.44 12.19
C GLU A 109 13.42 -4.27 11.20
N ILE A 110 13.17 -4.47 9.91
CA ILE A 110 13.25 -3.42 8.86
C ILE A 110 12.33 -2.24 9.18
N VAL A 111 11.08 -2.51 9.61
CA VAL A 111 10.13 -1.45 9.96
C VAL A 111 10.29 -0.92 11.39
N GLY A 112 11.28 -1.40 12.14
CA GLY A 112 11.59 -0.93 13.51
C GLY A 112 10.55 -1.35 14.54
N LEU A 113 9.98 -2.55 14.40
CA LEU A 113 8.99 -3.14 15.32
C LEU A 113 9.49 -4.47 15.90
N LYS A 114 10.80 -4.68 15.98
CA LYS A 114 11.40 -5.86 16.66
C LYS A 114 10.89 -5.94 18.09
N GLY A 115 10.43 -7.12 18.50
CA GLY A 115 9.87 -7.38 19.83
C GLY A 115 8.38 -7.09 19.98
N PHE A 116 7.70 -6.48 19.00
CA PHE A 116 6.26 -6.20 19.04
C PHE A 116 5.40 -7.31 18.39
N GLY A 117 6.00 -8.40 17.94
CA GLY A 117 5.31 -9.44 17.16
C GLY A 117 4.05 -9.99 17.81
N ASN A 118 4.05 -10.20 19.13
CA ASN A 118 2.91 -10.73 19.87
C ASN A 118 1.93 -9.66 20.38
N THR A 119 2.18 -8.38 20.06
CA THR A 119 1.34 -7.27 20.50
C THR A 119 0.05 -7.24 19.69
N PRO A 120 -1.13 -7.12 20.32
CA PRO A 120 -2.39 -6.86 19.62
C PRO A 120 -2.34 -5.52 18.88
N THR A 121 -2.88 -5.46 17.66
CA THR A 121 -2.76 -4.27 16.81
C THR A 121 -3.44 -3.02 17.38
N TYR A 122 -4.48 -3.17 18.19
CA TYR A 122 -5.17 -2.06 18.85
C TYR A 122 -4.35 -1.37 19.96
N GLN A 123 -3.26 -2.00 20.41
CA GLN A 123 -2.33 -1.40 21.40
C GLN A 123 -1.22 -0.57 20.73
N LEU A 124 -1.15 -0.54 19.42
CA LEU A 124 -0.13 0.19 18.67
C LEU A 124 -0.56 1.64 18.43
N SER A 125 0.43 2.55 18.41
CA SER A 125 0.21 3.90 17.88
C SER A 125 -0.12 3.86 16.38
N GLY A 126 -0.75 4.91 15.83
CA GLY A 126 -1.07 4.99 14.42
C GLY A 126 0.15 4.81 13.50
N GLY A 127 1.30 5.39 13.88
CA GLY A 127 2.54 5.20 13.14
C GLY A 127 3.08 3.76 13.21
N MET A 128 2.90 3.07 14.33
CA MET A 128 3.25 1.64 14.43
C MET A 128 2.31 0.78 13.58
N GLN A 129 1.00 1.07 13.59
CA GLN A 129 0.03 0.37 12.75
C GLN A 129 0.37 0.53 11.26
N GLN A 130 0.78 1.72 10.84
CA GLN A 130 1.18 1.99 9.47
C GLN A 130 2.43 1.20 9.07
N ARG A 131 3.41 1.07 9.98
CA ARG A 131 4.60 0.22 9.76
C ARG A 131 4.25 -1.26 9.64
N VAL A 132 3.30 -1.75 10.43
CA VAL A 132 2.78 -3.13 10.31
C VAL A 132 2.09 -3.32 8.96
N ALA A 133 1.27 -2.36 8.51
CA ALA A 133 0.61 -2.40 7.22
C ALA A 133 1.62 -2.45 6.06
N LEU A 134 2.70 -1.65 6.16
CA LEU A 134 3.80 -1.65 5.20
C LEU A 134 4.52 -3.01 5.17
N ALA A 135 4.89 -3.57 6.32
CA ALA A 135 5.51 -4.90 6.41
C ALA A 135 4.61 -5.99 5.83
N ARG A 136 3.30 -5.98 6.16
CA ARG A 136 2.30 -6.91 5.62
C ARG A 136 2.17 -6.85 4.10
N CYS A 137 2.28 -5.64 3.54
CA CYS A 137 2.28 -5.45 2.09
C CYS A 137 3.54 -6.04 1.46
N LEU A 138 4.71 -5.67 1.97
CA LEU A 138 6.02 -5.94 1.37
C LEU A 138 6.49 -7.39 1.51
N ILE A 139 6.13 -8.09 2.59
CA ILE A 139 6.51 -9.49 2.82
C ILE A 139 6.03 -10.43 1.70
N ASN A 140 4.98 -10.03 0.98
CA ASN A 140 4.44 -10.77 -0.15
C ASN A 140 5.21 -10.57 -1.46
N ASP A 141 6.22 -9.69 -1.45
CA ASP A 141 7.09 -9.38 -2.59
C ASP A 141 6.34 -8.88 -3.83
N PRO A 142 5.44 -7.88 -3.72
CA PRO A 142 4.68 -7.38 -4.86
C PRO A 142 5.57 -6.66 -5.87
N ASP A 143 5.19 -6.66 -7.16
CA ASP A 143 5.87 -5.88 -8.20
C ASP A 143 5.52 -4.39 -8.15
N LEU A 144 4.29 -4.08 -7.72
CA LEU A 144 3.75 -2.73 -7.60
C LEU A 144 3.19 -2.50 -6.20
N ILE A 145 3.60 -1.40 -5.57
CA ILE A 145 3.12 -0.96 -4.27
C ILE A 145 2.27 0.30 -4.47
N LEU A 146 1.05 0.25 -3.99
CA LEU A 146 0.08 1.34 -4.04
C LEU A 146 -0.13 1.89 -2.64
N MET A 147 0.06 3.20 -2.46
CA MET A 147 -0.04 3.87 -1.16
C MET A 147 -1.05 5.01 -1.23
N ASP A 148 -2.16 4.90 -0.50
CA ASP A 148 -3.22 5.92 -0.45
C ASP A 148 -3.05 6.75 0.82
N GLU A 149 -2.47 7.95 0.70
CA GLU A 149 -2.23 8.91 1.78
C GLU A 149 -1.59 8.25 3.03
N PRO A 150 -0.52 7.44 2.89
CA PRO A 150 -0.01 6.58 3.96
C PRO A 150 0.54 7.35 5.17
N LEU A 151 0.76 8.66 5.02
CA LEU A 151 1.40 9.52 6.01
C LEU A 151 0.45 10.58 6.58
N GLY A 152 -0.74 10.76 6.00
CA GLY A 152 -1.63 11.88 6.30
C GLY A 152 -2.17 11.91 7.74
N ALA A 153 -2.26 10.76 8.41
CA ALA A 153 -2.74 10.64 9.79
C ALA A 153 -1.63 10.70 10.86
N LEU A 154 -0.36 10.94 10.45
CA LEU A 154 0.79 10.90 11.34
C LEU A 154 1.19 12.32 11.79
N ASP A 155 1.69 12.43 13.04
CA ASP A 155 2.38 13.62 13.50
C ASP A 155 3.67 13.88 12.68
N ALA A 156 4.18 15.10 12.71
CA ALA A 156 5.29 15.54 11.86
C ALA A 156 6.55 14.67 12.02
N LEU A 157 6.94 14.32 13.26
CA LEU A 157 8.15 13.54 13.51
C LEU A 157 7.99 12.07 13.05
N THR A 158 6.82 11.50 13.28
CA THR A 158 6.49 10.13 12.83
C THR A 158 6.41 10.08 11.31
N ARG A 159 5.86 11.13 10.68
CA ARG A 159 5.79 11.28 9.22
C ARG A 159 7.17 11.27 8.59
N GLU A 160 8.11 12.10 9.08
CA GLU A 160 9.49 12.15 8.59
C GLU A 160 10.19 10.78 8.66
N LYS A 161 10.01 10.07 9.78
CA LYS A 161 10.55 8.71 9.95
C LYS A 161 9.95 7.72 8.95
N MET A 162 8.65 7.83 8.67
CA MET A 162 7.98 6.97 7.69
C MET A 162 8.39 7.29 6.26
N GLN A 163 8.55 8.58 5.89
CA GLN A 163 9.10 8.98 4.59
C GLN A 163 10.48 8.37 4.37
N SER A 164 11.37 8.53 5.37
CA SER A 164 12.71 7.96 5.32
C SER A 164 12.68 6.44 5.17
N LEU A 165 11.77 5.76 5.86
CA LEU A 165 11.59 4.31 5.75
C LEU A 165 11.11 3.89 4.35
N VAL A 166 10.10 4.56 3.79
CA VAL A 166 9.58 4.28 2.44
C VAL A 166 10.66 4.49 1.39
N LEU A 167 11.41 5.60 1.46
CA LEU A 167 12.52 5.89 0.55
C LEU A 167 13.66 4.87 0.67
N LYS A 168 13.99 4.43 1.89
CA LYS A 168 14.98 3.38 2.11
C LYS A 168 14.54 2.08 1.45
N ILE A 169 13.32 1.63 1.74
CA ILE A 169 12.75 0.41 1.16
C ILE A 169 12.75 0.50 -0.37
N TRP A 170 12.28 1.60 -0.95
CA TRP A 170 12.27 1.80 -2.39
C TRP A 170 13.67 1.65 -3.00
N LYS A 171 14.69 2.31 -2.42
CA LYS A 171 16.09 2.26 -2.90
C LYS A 171 16.69 0.85 -2.78
N GLU A 172 16.41 0.15 -1.69
CA GLU A 172 16.98 -1.18 -1.42
C GLU A 172 16.28 -2.29 -2.22
N THR A 173 14.97 -2.17 -2.46
CA THR A 173 14.20 -3.22 -3.12
C THR A 173 13.98 -3.00 -4.63
N GLY A 174 14.14 -1.77 -5.12
CA GLY A 174 13.86 -1.42 -6.51
C GLY A 174 12.41 -1.62 -6.93
N LYS A 175 11.46 -1.64 -5.98
CA LYS A 175 10.03 -1.82 -6.26
C LYS A 175 9.43 -0.59 -6.94
N THR A 176 8.43 -0.81 -7.78
CA THR A 176 7.62 0.29 -8.33
C THR A 176 6.61 0.73 -7.29
N ILE A 177 6.53 2.05 -7.04
CA ILE A 177 5.64 2.62 -6.02
C ILE A 177 4.78 3.71 -6.65
N ILE A 178 3.47 3.69 -6.41
CA ILE A 178 2.56 4.81 -6.63
C ILE A 178 2.10 5.29 -5.27
N LEU A 179 2.45 6.52 -4.92
CA LEU A 179 2.07 7.17 -3.68
C LEU A 179 1.11 8.32 -3.97
N ILE A 180 -0.03 8.32 -3.32
CA ILE A 180 -0.99 9.42 -3.36
C ILE A 180 -0.85 10.25 -2.09
N THR A 181 -0.82 11.57 -2.27
CA THR A 181 -0.83 12.52 -1.17
C THR A 181 -1.61 13.79 -1.53
N HIS A 182 -2.02 14.54 -0.53
CA HIS A 182 -2.53 15.91 -0.67
C HIS A 182 -1.53 16.95 -0.15
N SER A 183 -0.40 16.53 0.39
CA SER A 183 0.66 17.39 0.94
C SER A 183 1.90 17.38 0.04
N VAL A 184 2.45 18.56 -0.23
CA VAL A 184 3.72 18.73 -0.98
C VAL A 184 4.92 18.30 -0.15
N GLU A 185 4.77 18.24 1.17
CA GLU A 185 5.83 17.87 2.10
C GLU A 185 6.00 16.33 2.25
N GLU A 186 5.07 15.57 1.69
CA GLU A 186 5.13 14.10 1.62
C GLU A 186 5.84 13.61 0.36
#